data_016122a9936d42bce54dbe1dfd72c525
#
_entry.id   016122a9936d42bce54dbe1dfd72c525
#
_cell.length_a   1.000
_cell.length_b   1.000
_cell.length_c   1.000
_cell.angle_alpha   90.00
_cell.angle_beta   90.00
_cell.angle_gamma   90.00
#
_symmetry.space_group_name_H-M   'P 1'
#
loop_
_entity.id
_entity.type
_entity.pdbx_description
1 polymer ?
#
loop_
_entity_poly.entity_id
_entity_poly.type
_entity_poly.pdbx_seq_one_letter_code
_entity_poly.pdbx_strand_id
1 'polypeptide(L)'
;MNTRLGKYLMAVPMLSLLISCAQMGPIATQVADDRKATSNAKTHSEHNKLANYYDNLAKEMSAKVEEKKESLADYNEHSYYYGRQGQDFKSHTLANIRYYEQAVEDSVQQANFHRKIAAELLQRESVKP
;
A
#
# COMPACT_ATOMS: atom_id res chain seq x y z
N MET A 1 -7.18 37.09 -45.76
CA MET A 1 -6.83 35.65 -45.63
C MET A 1 -6.23 35.46 -44.26
N ASN A 2 -6.62 34.46 -43.48
CA ASN A 2 -6.11 34.01 -42.17
C ASN A 2 -6.94 34.35 -40.94
N THR A 3 -8.24 34.31 -41.01
CA THR A 3 -9.11 34.32 -39.82
C THR A 3 -9.52 32.93 -39.34
N ARG A 4 -9.03 31.87 -39.99
CA ARG A 4 -9.38 30.47 -39.60
C ARG A 4 -8.33 29.79 -38.73
N LEU A 5 -7.11 30.30 -38.64
CA LEU A 5 -6.01 29.72 -37.85
C LEU A 5 -6.11 30.08 -36.34
N GLY A 6 -6.72 31.25 -36.05
CA GLY A 6 -6.88 31.71 -34.66
C GLY A 6 -7.91 30.96 -33.82
N LYS A 7 -8.83 30.21 -34.48
CA LYS A 7 -9.89 29.47 -33.76
C LYS A 7 -9.41 28.12 -33.18
N TYR A 8 -8.32 27.58 -33.68
CA TYR A 8 -7.77 26.31 -33.21
C TYR A 8 -6.70 26.47 -32.11
N LEU A 9 -6.15 27.68 -31.96
CA LEU A 9 -5.14 27.98 -30.93
C LEU A 9 -5.71 28.13 -29.51
N MET A 10 -7.03 28.35 -29.39
CA MET A 10 -7.71 28.46 -28.08
C MET A 10 -8.26 27.13 -27.53
N ALA A 11 -8.28 26.07 -28.34
CA ALA A 11 -8.85 24.77 -27.91
C ALA A 11 -7.84 23.81 -27.29
N VAL A 12 -6.54 24.09 -27.46
CA VAL A 12 -5.48 23.16 -26.99
C VAL A 12 -5.16 23.26 -25.48
N PRO A 13 -5.28 24.42 -24.79
CA PRO A 13 -4.95 24.49 -23.37
C PRO A 13 -6.01 23.89 -22.43
N MET A 14 -7.25 23.64 -22.90
CA MET A 14 -8.31 23.07 -22.04
C MET A 14 -8.20 21.55 -21.87
N LEU A 15 -7.47 20.84 -22.73
CA LEU A 15 -7.33 19.38 -22.64
C LEU A 15 -6.22 18.92 -21.69
N SER A 16 -5.31 19.82 -21.31
CA SER A 16 -4.18 19.51 -20.43
C SER A 16 -4.51 19.52 -18.92
N LEU A 17 -5.71 19.93 -18.54
CA LEU A 17 -6.13 19.97 -17.13
C LEU A 17 -6.76 18.69 -16.60
N LEU A 18 -6.95 17.66 -17.44
CA LEU A 18 -7.57 16.39 -17.03
C LEU A 18 -6.58 15.31 -16.61
N ILE A 19 -5.27 15.56 -16.63
CA ILE A 19 -4.25 14.57 -16.29
C ILE A 19 -3.92 14.57 -14.77
N SER A 20 -4.55 15.44 -13.97
CA SER A 20 -4.14 15.67 -12.57
C SER A 20 -4.82 14.80 -11.52
N CYS A 21 -5.61 13.80 -11.85
CA CYS A 21 -6.34 13.00 -10.87
C CYS A 21 -5.93 11.54 -10.74
N ALA A 22 -4.81 11.12 -11.34
CA ALA A 22 -4.26 9.78 -11.14
C ALA A 22 -3.00 9.82 -10.26
N GLN A 23 -3.03 10.57 -9.16
CA GLN A 23 -2.10 10.29 -8.08
C GLN A 23 -2.58 9.02 -7.39
N MET A 24 -2.12 7.88 -7.91
CA MET A 24 -2.10 6.65 -7.16
C MET A 24 -1.45 6.96 -5.82
N GLY A 25 -2.18 6.73 -4.73
CA GLY A 25 -1.66 6.97 -3.39
C GLY A 25 -0.35 6.22 -3.15
N PRO A 26 0.44 6.61 -2.15
CA PRO A 26 1.79 6.07 -1.91
C PRO A 26 1.85 4.53 -1.83
N ILE A 27 0.75 3.89 -1.47
CA ILE A 27 0.62 2.42 -1.39
C ILE A 27 0.69 1.75 -2.77
N ALA A 28 0.09 2.34 -3.81
CA ALA A 28 0.10 1.73 -5.15
C ALA A 28 1.49 1.77 -5.79
N THR A 29 2.29 2.79 -5.48
CA THR A 29 3.69 2.91 -5.93
C THR A 29 4.57 1.88 -5.22
N GLN A 30 4.39 1.69 -3.90
CA GLN A 30 5.10 0.69 -3.13
C GLN A 30 4.83 -0.73 -3.64
N VAL A 31 3.57 -1.09 -3.89
CA VAL A 31 3.19 -2.41 -4.43
C VAL A 31 3.82 -2.69 -5.80
N ALA A 32 3.98 -1.67 -6.65
CA ALA A 32 4.62 -1.84 -7.96
C ALA A 32 6.14 -2.06 -7.83
N ASP A 33 6.82 -1.33 -6.93
CA ASP A 33 8.24 -1.49 -6.67
C ASP A 33 8.52 -2.83 -5.98
N ASP A 34 7.65 -3.28 -5.07
CA ASP A 34 7.74 -4.58 -4.39
C ASP A 34 7.62 -5.75 -5.36
N ARG A 35 6.70 -5.69 -6.32
CA ARG A 35 6.58 -6.72 -7.37
C ARG A 35 7.85 -6.81 -8.21
N LYS A 36 8.47 -5.69 -8.53
CA LYS A 36 9.74 -5.64 -9.28
C LYS A 36 10.91 -6.17 -8.46
N ALA A 37 11.00 -5.83 -7.17
CA ALA A 37 12.02 -6.34 -6.27
C ALA A 37 11.87 -7.87 -6.08
N THR A 38 10.64 -8.35 -5.89
CA THR A 38 10.32 -9.78 -5.76
C THR A 38 10.67 -10.56 -7.02
N SER A 39 10.38 -10.03 -8.21
CA SER A 39 10.67 -10.69 -9.50
C SER A 39 12.17 -10.74 -9.81
N ASN A 40 12.98 -9.86 -9.23
CA ASN A 40 14.41 -9.75 -9.48
C ASN A 40 15.27 -10.49 -8.44
N ALA A 41 14.71 -10.90 -7.30
CA ALA A 41 15.44 -11.61 -6.27
C ALA A 41 15.87 -13.01 -6.75
N LYS A 42 17.18 -13.30 -6.69
CA LYS A 42 17.79 -14.55 -7.17
C LYS A 42 18.63 -15.25 -6.11
N THR A 43 19.01 -14.56 -5.05
CA THR A 43 19.90 -15.06 -4.02
C THR A 43 19.17 -15.20 -2.67
N HIS A 44 19.67 -16.08 -1.81
CA HIS A 44 19.15 -16.24 -0.45
C HIS A 44 19.19 -14.91 0.34
N SER A 45 20.22 -14.09 0.11
CA SER A 45 20.38 -12.79 0.76
C SER A 45 19.30 -11.78 0.33
N GLU A 46 18.98 -11.75 -0.97
CA GLU A 46 17.90 -10.87 -1.50
C GLU A 46 16.53 -11.28 -0.97
N HIS A 47 16.25 -12.58 -0.92
CA HIS A 47 15.01 -13.08 -0.32
C HIS A 47 14.93 -12.80 1.18
N ASN A 48 16.01 -12.87 1.94
CA ASN A 48 16.04 -12.48 3.34
C ASN A 48 15.77 -10.98 3.53
N LYS A 49 16.27 -10.12 2.66
CA LYS A 49 15.96 -8.68 2.69
C LYS A 49 14.48 -8.41 2.44
N LEU A 50 13.88 -9.11 1.48
CA LEU A 50 12.45 -9.01 1.21
C LEU A 50 11.61 -9.51 2.40
N ALA A 51 12.00 -10.62 3.03
CA ALA A 51 11.34 -11.11 4.22
C ALA A 51 11.35 -10.08 5.35
N ASN A 52 12.50 -9.47 5.62
CA ASN A 52 12.63 -8.42 6.64
C ASN A 52 11.81 -7.17 6.29
N TYR A 53 11.75 -6.80 5.02
CA TYR A 53 10.92 -5.69 4.55
C TYR A 53 9.44 -5.95 4.84
N TYR A 54 8.93 -7.13 4.48
CA TYR A 54 7.53 -7.49 4.74
C TYR A 54 7.21 -7.64 6.23
N ASP A 55 8.16 -8.09 7.06
CA ASP A 55 7.99 -8.07 8.52
C ASP A 55 7.83 -6.65 9.08
N ASN A 56 8.62 -5.71 8.58
CA ASN A 56 8.52 -4.32 8.99
C ASN A 56 7.21 -3.70 8.53
N LEU A 57 6.78 -4.01 7.30
CA LEU A 57 5.48 -3.58 6.77
C LEU A 57 4.32 -4.13 7.63
N ALA A 58 4.37 -5.41 8.01
CA ALA A 58 3.38 -6.00 8.90
C ALA A 58 3.31 -5.28 10.25
N LYS A 59 4.45 -4.92 10.84
CA LYS A 59 4.50 -4.14 12.09
C LYS A 59 3.90 -2.75 11.94
N GLU A 60 4.20 -2.06 10.83
CA GLU A 60 3.65 -0.74 10.52
C GLU A 60 2.12 -0.82 10.37
N MET A 61 1.62 -1.79 9.60
CA MET A 61 0.19 -1.99 9.42
C MET A 61 -0.51 -2.38 10.73
N SER A 62 0.13 -3.19 11.57
CA SER A 62 -0.38 -3.53 12.90
C SER A 62 -0.52 -2.30 13.81
N ALA A 63 0.45 -1.39 13.78
CA ALA A 63 0.36 -0.13 14.51
C ALA A 63 -0.83 0.74 14.02
N LYS A 64 -1.10 0.72 12.70
CA LYS A 64 -2.29 1.39 12.13
C LYS A 64 -3.60 0.75 12.58
N VAL A 65 -3.65 -0.57 12.72
CA VAL A 65 -4.81 -1.27 13.29
C VAL A 65 -5.10 -0.76 14.69
N GLU A 66 -4.10 -0.72 15.56
CA GLU A 66 -4.28 -0.26 16.95
C GLU A 66 -4.68 1.21 17.00
N GLU A 67 -4.05 2.10 16.22
CA GLU A 67 -4.44 3.52 16.09
C GLU A 67 -5.94 3.67 15.75
N LYS A 68 -6.42 2.86 14.81
CA LYS A 68 -7.83 2.93 14.38
C LYS A 68 -8.79 2.31 15.41
N LYS A 69 -8.35 1.27 16.14
CA LYS A 69 -9.13 0.69 17.24
C LYS A 69 -9.26 1.69 18.41
N GLU A 70 -8.20 2.40 18.76
CA GLU A 70 -8.24 3.47 19.76
C GLU A 70 -9.20 4.58 19.32
N SER A 71 -9.12 5.02 18.07
CA SER A 71 -10.03 6.05 17.52
C SER A 71 -11.50 5.58 17.56
N LEU A 72 -11.76 4.30 17.33
CA LEU A 72 -13.11 3.73 17.40
C LEU A 72 -13.60 3.62 18.85
N ALA A 73 -12.71 3.32 19.80
CA ALA A 73 -13.04 3.28 21.22
C ALA A 73 -13.41 4.67 21.73
N ASP A 74 -12.61 5.69 21.40
CA ASP A 74 -12.90 7.09 21.74
C ASP A 74 -14.26 7.54 21.15
N TYR A 75 -14.51 7.19 19.89
CA TYR A 75 -15.83 7.46 19.27
C TYR A 75 -16.97 6.80 20.05
N ASN A 76 -16.83 5.56 20.48
CA ASN A 76 -17.89 4.85 21.20
C ASN A 76 -18.18 5.47 22.58
N GLU A 77 -17.15 6.00 23.26
CA GLU A 77 -17.29 6.69 24.54
C GLU A 77 -17.91 8.10 24.39
N HIS A 78 -17.57 8.79 23.29
CA HIS A 78 -17.89 10.19 23.10
C HIS A 78 -18.74 10.45 21.85
N SER A 79 -19.57 9.48 21.42
CA SER A 79 -20.33 9.54 20.16
C SER A 79 -21.23 10.78 20.02
N TYR A 80 -21.66 11.38 21.12
CA TYR A 80 -22.47 12.59 21.16
C TYR A 80 -21.74 13.83 20.61
N TYR A 81 -20.40 13.87 20.60
CA TYR A 81 -19.63 14.96 20.00
C TYR A 81 -19.63 14.90 18.47
N TYR A 82 -19.81 13.72 17.89
CA TYR A 82 -19.69 13.52 16.44
C TYR A 82 -20.97 13.82 15.67
N GLY A 83 -22.11 13.95 16.36
CA GLY A 83 -23.39 14.31 15.76
C GLY A 83 -23.74 13.44 14.56
N ARG A 84 -24.20 14.08 13.48
CA ARG A 84 -24.67 13.41 12.26
C ARG A 84 -23.56 12.70 11.49
N GLN A 85 -22.31 13.14 11.64
CA GLN A 85 -21.12 12.56 10.95
C GLN A 85 -20.58 11.30 11.64
N GLY A 86 -21.07 10.99 12.83
CA GLY A 86 -20.57 9.86 13.62
C GLY A 86 -20.71 8.51 12.94
N GLN A 87 -21.79 8.29 12.18
CA GLN A 87 -22.01 7.04 11.46
C GLN A 87 -20.99 6.86 10.33
N ASP A 88 -20.67 7.93 9.60
CA ASP A 88 -19.68 7.90 8.54
C ASP A 88 -18.27 7.66 9.12
N PHE A 89 -17.93 8.34 10.21
CA PHE A 89 -16.68 8.13 10.93
C PHE A 89 -16.51 6.66 11.36
N LYS A 90 -17.52 6.09 12.01
CA LYS A 90 -17.52 4.69 12.46
C LYS A 90 -17.36 3.72 11.29
N SER A 91 -18.10 3.94 10.20
CA SER A 91 -18.06 3.08 9.02
C SER A 91 -16.68 3.10 8.35
N HIS A 92 -16.09 4.29 8.18
CA HIS A 92 -14.76 4.46 7.61
C HIS A 92 -13.68 3.87 8.51
N THR A 93 -13.77 4.07 9.83
CA THR A 93 -12.80 3.53 10.79
C THR A 93 -12.82 2.00 10.79
N LEU A 94 -14.01 1.38 10.79
CA LEU A 94 -14.13 -0.08 10.67
C LEU A 94 -13.61 -0.62 9.34
N ALA A 95 -13.83 0.09 8.23
CA ALA A 95 -13.30 -0.30 6.94
C ALA A 95 -11.76 -0.23 6.92
N ASN A 96 -11.19 0.82 7.52
CA ASN A 96 -9.73 0.97 7.65
C ASN A 96 -9.11 -0.14 8.53
N ILE A 97 -9.75 -0.50 9.65
CA ILE A 97 -9.29 -1.61 10.50
C ILE A 97 -9.18 -2.90 9.68
N ARG A 98 -10.23 -3.29 8.96
CA ARG A 98 -10.23 -4.50 8.13
C ARG A 98 -9.16 -4.45 7.04
N TYR A 99 -8.99 -3.29 6.40
CA TYR A 99 -7.98 -3.08 5.38
C TYR A 99 -6.56 -3.30 5.94
N TYR A 100 -6.25 -2.71 7.10
CA TYR A 100 -4.94 -2.87 7.71
C TYR A 100 -4.73 -4.27 8.28
N GLU A 101 -5.75 -4.92 8.85
CA GLU A 101 -5.68 -6.31 9.29
C GLU A 101 -5.36 -7.25 8.12
N GLN A 102 -5.99 -7.06 6.96
CA GLN A 102 -5.66 -7.80 5.74
C GLN A 102 -4.23 -7.52 5.27
N ALA A 103 -3.80 -6.27 5.31
CA ALA A 103 -2.43 -5.91 4.92
C ALA A 103 -1.37 -6.53 5.86
N VAL A 104 -1.66 -6.68 7.16
CA VAL A 104 -0.81 -7.42 8.10
C VAL A 104 -0.69 -8.88 7.68
N GLU A 105 -1.82 -9.54 7.44
CA GLU A 105 -1.85 -10.94 7.04
C GLU A 105 -1.07 -11.19 5.74
N ASP A 106 -1.34 -10.40 4.71
CA ASP A 106 -0.65 -10.48 3.42
C ASP A 106 0.86 -10.28 3.57
N SER A 107 1.28 -9.30 4.38
CA SER A 107 2.69 -9.03 4.63
C SER A 107 3.39 -10.18 5.36
N VAL A 108 2.75 -10.77 6.37
CA VAL A 108 3.29 -11.95 7.08
C VAL A 108 3.42 -13.15 6.14
N GLN A 109 2.44 -13.36 5.27
CA GLN A 109 2.51 -14.42 4.27
C GLN A 109 3.67 -14.22 3.31
N GLN A 110 3.89 -12.99 2.81
CA GLN A 110 5.02 -12.66 1.94
C GLN A 110 6.36 -12.84 2.65
N ALA A 111 6.48 -12.39 3.90
CA ALA A 111 7.69 -12.60 4.70
C ALA A 111 8.05 -14.09 4.82
N ASN A 112 7.08 -14.92 5.16
CA ASN A 112 7.26 -16.37 5.29
C ASN A 112 7.60 -17.04 3.96
N PHE A 113 6.97 -16.62 2.87
CA PHE A 113 7.28 -17.10 1.52
C PHE A 113 8.74 -16.84 1.16
N HIS A 114 9.22 -15.61 1.37
CA HIS A 114 10.62 -15.26 1.07
C HIS A 114 11.62 -15.97 1.98
N ARG A 115 11.31 -16.17 3.26
CA ARG A 115 12.16 -16.98 4.16
C ARG A 115 12.30 -18.43 3.68
N LYS A 116 11.20 -19.02 3.22
CA LYS A 116 11.24 -20.38 2.69
C LYS A 116 12.15 -20.48 1.47
N ILE A 117 12.03 -19.58 0.51
CA ILE A 117 12.89 -19.55 -0.67
C ILE A 117 14.37 -19.33 -0.27
N ALA A 118 14.62 -18.39 0.65
CA ALA A 118 15.98 -18.13 1.12
C ALA A 118 16.62 -19.39 1.74
N ALA A 119 15.89 -20.12 2.55
CA ALA A 119 16.35 -21.37 3.15
C ALA A 119 16.64 -22.45 2.10
N GLU A 120 15.77 -22.61 1.10
CA GLU A 120 15.96 -23.57 0.00
C GLU A 120 17.19 -23.22 -0.85
N LEU A 121 17.43 -21.95 -1.15
CA LEU A 121 18.59 -21.50 -1.90
C LEU A 121 19.89 -21.74 -1.12
N LEU A 122 19.88 -21.41 0.18
CA LEU A 122 21.05 -21.64 1.04
C LEU A 122 21.41 -23.13 1.13
N GLN A 123 20.41 -24.00 1.25
CA GLN A 123 20.61 -25.44 1.26
C GLN A 123 21.24 -25.94 -0.07
N ARG A 124 20.78 -25.43 -1.21
CA ARG A 124 21.35 -25.78 -2.53
C ARG A 124 22.80 -25.31 -2.69
N GLU A 125 23.14 -24.15 -2.14
CA GLU A 125 24.52 -23.62 -2.16
C GLU A 125 25.46 -24.49 -1.30
N SER A 126 24.98 -24.98 -0.15
CA SER A 126 25.80 -25.80 0.78
C SER A 126 26.04 -27.22 0.26
N VAL A 127 25.26 -27.72 -0.69
CA VAL A 127 25.36 -29.08 -1.26
C VAL A 127 26.20 -29.09 -2.55
N LYS A 128 26.57 -27.95 -3.11
CA LYS A 128 27.49 -27.89 -4.25
C LYS A 128 28.90 -28.24 -3.80
N PRO A 129 29.52 -29.29 -4.40
CA PRO A 129 30.89 -29.67 -4.08
C PRO A 129 31.92 -28.62 -4.51
#